data_6fd0273c227980ef68ff8512caf40650
#
_entry.id   6fd0273c227980ef68ff8512caf40650
#
_cell.length_a   1.000
_cell.length_b   1.000
_cell.length_c   1.000
_cell.angle_alpha   90.00
_cell.angle_beta   90.00
_cell.angle_gamma   90.00
#
_symmetry.space_group_name_H-M   'P 1'
#
loop_
_entity.id
_entity.type
_entity.pdbx_description
1 polymer ?
#
loop_
_entity_poly.entity_id
_entity_poly.type
_entity_poly.pdbx_seq_one_letter_code
_entity_poly.pdbx_strand_id
1 'polypeptide(L)'
;MNMVSEPNVKTKAAPALVVDNVSHRFGETLALNDVSLEVPRGAFVVLLGLNGAGKSTLFALITRLYDNVTGEIRILGHDVRRHASAALQRLGVVFQGRTLDIDLSLKQNLLYHCALHGISGREARARSKSALEFVELADRANEKVRNLSGGQARRVEIARSLLHRPALLLLDEPTVGLDIDSRESAVKIVRSLVAKEGLGVLWATHLFDEVELTDLVVVLHKGRVLFSGAVTEFLEKTGTKTVSDAFRALTGITDTELAA
;
A
#
# COMPACT_ATOMS: atom_id res chain seq x y z
N MET A 1 25.14 -44.55 19.81
CA MET A 1 23.93 -43.75 20.07
C MET A 1 24.11 -42.45 19.34
N ASN A 2 23.70 -42.43 18.04
CA ASN A 2 23.91 -41.28 17.16
C ASN A 2 22.74 -40.32 17.34
N MET A 3 23.02 -39.15 17.91
CA MET A 3 22.06 -38.02 17.88
C MET A 3 22.11 -37.39 16.50
N VAL A 4 21.07 -37.62 15.70
CA VAL A 4 20.82 -36.94 14.46
C VAL A 4 20.33 -35.53 14.84
N SER A 5 21.14 -34.52 14.57
CA SER A 5 20.74 -33.10 14.68
C SER A 5 19.72 -32.80 13.62
N GLU A 6 18.48 -32.47 14.03
CA GLU A 6 17.44 -31.96 13.15
C GLU A 6 17.90 -30.63 12.50
N PRO A 7 17.66 -30.42 11.20
CA PRO A 7 17.99 -29.16 10.56
C PRO A 7 17.10 -28.05 11.13
N ASN A 8 17.74 -27.03 11.66
CA ASN A 8 17.12 -25.80 12.14
C ASN A 8 16.43 -25.07 10.96
N VAL A 9 15.17 -25.41 10.69
CA VAL A 9 14.33 -24.70 9.74
C VAL A 9 14.05 -23.33 10.33
N LYS A 10 14.85 -22.33 9.94
CA LYS A 10 14.51 -20.92 10.19
C LYS A 10 13.13 -20.69 9.60
N THR A 11 12.11 -20.68 10.43
CA THR A 11 10.73 -20.32 10.03
C THR A 11 10.79 -18.93 9.45
N LYS A 12 10.69 -18.82 8.13
CA LYS A 12 10.66 -17.55 7.41
C LYS A 12 9.43 -16.80 7.92
N ALA A 13 9.62 -15.64 8.53
CA ALA A 13 8.52 -14.85 9.08
C ALA A 13 7.42 -14.67 8.03
N ALA A 14 6.15 -14.83 8.41
CA ALA A 14 5.02 -14.72 7.49
C ALA A 14 5.06 -13.36 6.74
N PRO A 15 4.77 -13.33 5.42
CA PRO A 15 4.66 -12.11 4.64
C PRO A 15 3.69 -11.11 5.30
N ALA A 16 3.84 -9.82 4.99
CA ALA A 16 2.93 -8.79 5.47
C ALA A 16 1.53 -8.96 4.82
N LEU A 17 1.50 -9.34 3.53
CA LEU A 17 0.27 -9.65 2.79
C LEU A 17 0.48 -10.88 1.91
N VAL A 18 -0.54 -11.74 1.87
CA VAL A 18 -0.68 -12.80 0.87
C VAL A 18 -2.08 -12.68 0.28
N VAL A 19 -2.15 -12.60 -1.03
CA VAL A 19 -3.37 -12.73 -1.84
C VAL A 19 -3.20 -14.00 -2.65
N ASP A 20 -4.13 -14.94 -2.53
CA ASP A 20 -4.03 -16.27 -3.12
C ASP A 20 -5.29 -16.61 -3.91
N ASN A 21 -5.16 -16.70 -5.25
CA ASN A 21 -6.18 -17.08 -6.21
C ASN A 21 -7.51 -16.31 -6.08
N VAL A 22 -7.41 -15.00 -5.82
CA VAL A 22 -8.56 -14.13 -5.54
C VAL A 22 -9.26 -13.71 -6.81
N SER A 23 -10.58 -13.95 -6.87
CA SER A 23 -11.45 -13.45 -7.93
C SER A 23 -12.59 -12.63 -7.33
N HIS A 24 -13.05 -11.63 -8.09
CA HIS A 24 -14.20 -10.79 -7.72
C HIS A 24 -14.98 -10.31 -8.93
N ARG A 25 -16.31 -10.24 -8.80
CA ARG A 25 -17.23 -9.81 -9.86
C ARG A 25 -18.15 -8.70 -9.35
N PHE A 26 -18.48 -7.79 -10.26
CA PHE A 26 -19.58 -6.85 -10.11
C PHE A 26 -20.64 -7.18 -11.17
N GLY A 27 -21.71 -7.86 -10.76
CA GLY A 27 -22.67 -8.43 -11.70
C GLY A 27 -21.98 -9.37 -12.68
N GLU A 28 -22.10 -9.09 -13.98
CA GLU A 28 -21.47 -9.90 -15.05
C GLU A 28 -19.98 -9.55 -15.25
N THR A 29 -19.51 -8.42 -14.75
CA THR A 29 -18.13 -7.97 -14.98
C THR A 29 -17.16 -8.62 -14.00
N LEU A 30 -16.18 -9.38 -14.50
CA LEU A 30 -15.11 -9.97 -13.73
C LEU A 30 -14.00 -8.91 -13.52
N ALA A 31 -13.98 -8.31 -12.34
CA ALA A 31 -13.03 -7.24 -12.00
C ALA A 31 -11.64 -7.77 -11.59
N LEU A 32 -11.59 -8.94 -10.93
CA LEU A 32 -10.36 -9.67 -10.62
C LEU A 32 -10.56 -11.14 -10.99
N ASN A 33 -9.53 -11.74 -11.56
CA ASN A 33 -9.55 -13.09 -12.08
C ASN A 33 -8.26 -13.81 -11.70
N ASP A 34 -8.35 -14.66 -10.67
CA ASP A 34 -7.26 -15.52 -10.20
C ASP A 34 -6.00 -14.73 -9.84
N VAL A 35 -6.17 -13.66 -9.05
CA VAL A 35 -5.10 -12.76 -8.64
C VAL A 35 -4.35 -13.35 -7.47
N SER A 36 -3.01 -13.51 -7.63
CA SER A 36 -2.10 -13.95 -6.56
C SER A 36 -0.91 -13.00 -6.49
N LEU A 37 -0.58 -12.56 -5.28
CA LEU A 37 0.62 -11.74 -5.00
C LEU A 37 1.00 -11.83 -3.52
N GLU A 38 2.25 -11.47 -3.24
CA GLU A 38 2.76 -11.36 -1.87
C GLU A 38 3.44 -10.00 -1.65
N VAL A 39 3.30 -9.48 -0.42
CA VAL A 39 4.10 -8.36 0.07
C VAL A 39 4.97 -8.89 1.21
N PRO A 40 6.28 -9.06 1.01
CA PRO A 40 7.19 -9.41 2.09
C PRO A 40 7.25 -8.31 3.16
N ARG A 41 7.60 -8.67 4.39
CA ARG A 41 7.91 -7.66 5.42
C ARG A 41 9.15 -6.88 5.01
N GLY A 42 9.13 -5.58 5.25
CA GLY A 42 10.25 -4.71 4.89
C GLY A 42 10.48 -4.59 3.39
N ALA A 43 9.47 -4.86 2.57
CA ALA A 43 9.54 -4.70 1.13
C ALA A 43 8.62 -3.58 0.65
N PHE A 44 9.07 -2.84 -0.37
CA PHE A 44 8.27 -1.92 -1.14
C PHE A 44 7.82 -2.65 -2.41
N VAL A 45 6.53 -2.95 -2.51
CA VAL A 45 5.91 -3.63 -3.65
C VAL A 45 5.04 -2.64 -4.40
N VAL A 46 5.33 -2.43 -5.66
CA VAL A 46 4.53 -1.58 -6.54
C VAL A 46 3.48 -2.42 -7.26
N LEU A 47 2.21 -2.11 -7.06
CA LEU A 47 1.09 -2.65 -7.85
C LEU A 47 0.87 -1.73 -9.04
N LEU A 48 1.50 -2.08 -10.15
CA LEU A 48 1.50 -1.30 -11.38
C LEU A 48 0.34 -1.70 -12.29
N GLY A 49 -0.44 -0.74 -12.75
CA GLY A 49 -1.55 -1.00 -13.67
C GLY A 49 -2.28 0.28 -14.04
N LEU A 50 -2.82 0.33 -15.25
CA LEU A 50 -3.63 1.47 -15.71
C LEU A 50 -4.96 1.57 -14.98
N ASN A 51 -5.70 2.65 -15.24
CA ASN A 51 -7.05 2.83 -14.74
C ASN A 51 -7.95 1.68 -15.22
N GLY A 52 -8.79 1.15 -14.32
CA GLY A 52 -9.62 -0.02 -14.62
C GLY A 52 -8.90 -1.38 -14.56
N ALA A 53 -7.60 -1.45 -14.26
CA ALA A 53 -6.88 -2.73 -14.13
C ALA A 53 -7.36 -3.62 -12.98
N GLY A 54 -8.09 -3.07 -11.99
CA GLY A 54 -8.58 -3.79 -10.82
C GLY A 54 -7.89 -3.42 -9.49
N LYS A 55 -6.96 -2.43 -9.48
CA LYS A 55 -6.19 -2.03 -8.28
C LYS A 55 -7.08 -1.68 -7.09
N SER A 56 -8.01 -0.73 -7.26
CA SER A 56 -8.91 -0.29 -6.17
C SER A 56 -9.89 -1.39 -5.75
N THR A 57 -10.28 -2.31 -6.66
CA THR A 57 -11.07 -3.50 -6.31
C THR A 57 -10.27 -4.42 -5.38
N LEU A 58 -8.99 -4.68 -5.71
CA LEU A 58 -8.11 -5.47 -4.86
C LEU A 58 -7.94 -4.83 -3.47
N PHE A 59 -7.75 -3.50 -3.40
CA PHE A 59 -7.66 -2.77 -2.14
C PHE A 59 -8.96 -2.87 -1.32
N ALA A 60 -10.12 -2.77 -1.97
CA ALA A 60 -11.41 -2.93 -1.30
C ALA A 60 -11.59 -4.34 -0.70
N LEU A 61 -11.06 -5.38 -1.35
CA LEU A 61 -11.08 -6.74 -0.81
C LEU A 61 -10.11 -6.92 0.36
N ILE A 62 -8.88 -6.40 0.26
CA ILE A 62 -7.88 -6.47 1.35
C ILE A 62 -8.40 -5.72 2.60
N THR A 63 -9.06 -4.58 2.41
CA THR A 63 -9.63 -3.77 3.50
C THR A 63 -11.00 -4.24 3.98
N ARG A 64 -11.55 -5.32 3.42
CA ARG A 64 -12.88 -5.86 3.77
C ARG A 64 -14.05 -4.91 3.49
N LEU A 65 -13.89 -3.97 2.57
CA LEU A 65 -15.01 -3.20 2.02
C LEU A 65 -15.90 -4.06 1.11
N TYR A 66 -15.29 -5.07 0.46
CA TYR A 66 -15.98 -6.10 -0.32
C TYR A 66 -15.50 -7.49 0.10
N ASP A 67 -16.29 -8.51 -0.25
CA ASP A 67 -15.93 -9.92 -0.14
C ASP A 67 -15.49 -10.46 -1.50
N ASN A 68 -14.39 -11.24 -1.52
CA ASN A 68 -13.98 -11.96 -2.72
C ASN A 68 -14.90 -13.14 -3.01
N VAL A 69 -15.04 -13.47 -4.29
CA VAL A 69 -15.82 -14.65 -4.73
C VAL A 69 -15.07 -15.94 -4.41
N THR A 70 -13.76 -15.96 -4.71
CA THR A 70 -12.87 -17.10 -4.47
C THR A 70 -11.55 -16.65 -3.88
N GLY A 71 -10.74 -17.60 -3.46
CA GLY A 71 -9.40 -17.37 -2.96
C GLY A 71 -9.36 -16.88 -1.50
N GLU A 72 -8.17 -16.54 -1.04
CA GLU A 72 -7.90 -16.14 0.34
C GLU A 72 -6.99 -14.92 0.40
N ILE A 73 -7.24 -14.03 1.37
CA ILE A 73 -6.38 -12.87 1.65
C ILE A 73 -5.95 -12.95 3.10
N ARG A 74 -4.64 -12.93 3.35
CA ARG A 74 -4.05 -12.99 4.69
C ARG A 74 -3.13 -11.80 4.94
N ILE A 75 -3.32 -11.14 6.08
CA ILE A 75 -2.42 -10.10 6.61
C ILE A 75 -1.69 -10.68 7.81
N LEU A 76 -0.37 -10.77 7.75
CA LEU A 76 0.47 -11.42 8.78
C LEU A 76 -0.01 -12.83 9.18
N GLY A 77 -0.51 -13.59 8.20
CA GLY A 77 -1.05 -14.93 8.40
C GLY A 77 -2.52 -14.98 8.86
N HIS A 78 -3.16 -13.84 9.18
CA HIS A 78 -4.57 -13.78 9.56
C HIS A 78 -5.45 -13.59 8.32
N ASP A 79 -6.36 -14.53 8.06
CA ASP A 79 -7.37 -14.42 7.00
C ASP A 79 -8.31 -13.23 7.29
N VAL A 80 -8.46 -12.34 6.32
CA VAL A 80 -9.24 -11.11 6.49
C VAL A 80 -10.74 -11.36 6.65
N ARG A 81 -11.26 -12.53 6.26
CA ARG A 81 -12.66 -12.91 6.44
C ARG A 81 -12.89 -13.56 7.80
N ARG A 82 -12.01 -14.50 8.18
CA ARG A 82 -12.17 -15.29 9.41
C ARG A 82 -11.69 -14.57 10.66
N HIS A 83 -10.65 -13.76 10.50
CA HIS A 83 -9.95 -13.07 11.60
C HIS A 83 -9.81 -11.57 11.31
N ALA A 84 -10.89 -10.92 10.82
CA ALA A 84 -10.89 -9.53 10.34
C ALA A 84 -10.26 -8.55 11.34
N SER A 85 -10.63 -8.60 12.62
CA SER A 85 -10.09 -7.70 13.64
C SER A 85 -8.56 -7.84 13.78
N ALA A 86 -8.04 -9.08 13.88
CA ALA A 86 -6.60 -9.34 14.01
C ALA A 86 -5.82 -8.90 12.75
N ALA A 87 -6.38 -9.12 11.56
CA ALA A 87 -5.80 -8.71 10.29
C ALA A 87 -5.79 -7.17 10.15
N LEU A 88 -6.95 -6.52 10.32
CA LEU A 88 -7.11 -5.09 10.05
C LEU A 88 -6.43 -4.19 11.10
N GLN A 89 -6.24 -4.66 12.35
CA GLN A 89 -5.45 -3.94 13.35
C GLN A 89 -3.98 -3.73 12.95
N ARG A 90 -3.47 -4.51 12.00
CA ARG A 90 -2.09 -4.47 11.51
C ARG A 90 -1.97 -3.76 10.16
N LEU A 91 -3.05 -3.18 9.67
CA LEU A 91 -3.15 -2.57 8.35
C LEU A 91 -3.31 -1.05 8.47
N GLY A 92 -2.39 -0.30 7.86
CA GLY A 92 -2.56 1.12 7.56
C GLY A 92 -3.04 1.30 6.12
N VAL A 93 -3.91 2.27 5.88
CA VAL A 93 -4.44 2.53 4.53
C VAL A 93 -4.44 4.02 4.23
N VAL A 94 -3.99 4.36 3.03
CA VAL A 94 -4.14 5.68 2.42
C VAL A 94 -4.90 5.50 1.11
N PHE A 95 -6.15 5.98 1.07
CA PHE A 95 -7.00 5.88 -0.11
C PHE A 95 -6.67 6.98 -1.14
N GLN A 96 -7.09 6.80 -2.39
CA GLN A 96 -6.96 7.78 -3.45
C GLN A 96 -7.68 9.09 -3.07
N GLY A 97 -8.93 8.99 -2.62
CA GLY A 97 -9.71 10.13 -2.12
C GLY A 97 -9.20 10.66 -0.78
N ARG A 98 -9.39 11.97 -0.55
CA ARG A 98 -9.06 12.58 0.74
C ARG A 98 -9.99 12.09 1.84
N THR A 99 -9.41 11.69 2.97
CA THR A 99 -10.12 11.07 4.08
C THR A 99 -9.95 11.82 5.42
N LEU A 100 -9.25 12.96 5.41
CA LEU A 100 -9.17 13.86 6.55
C LEU A 100 -10.43 14.73 6.63
N ASP A 101 -10.92 14.95 7.86
CA ASP A 101 -11.96 15.94 8.10
C ASP A 101 -11.36 17.34 7.96
N ILE A 102 -11.86 18.10 6.97
CA ILE A 102 -11.34 19.42 6.62
C ILE A 102 -11.63 20.50 7.66
N ASP A 103 -12.64 20.30 8.51
CA ASP A 103 -13.06 21.23 9.56
C ASP A 103 -12.30 21.06 10.87
N LEU A 104 -11.67 19.88 11.04
CA LEU A 104 -10.82 19.58 12.17
C LEU A 104 -9.36 20.03 11.94
N SER A 105 -8.66 20.27 13.04
CA SER A 105 -7.21 20.49 12.98
C SER A 105 -6.47 19.17 12.69
N LEU A 106 -5.18 19.28 12.29
CA LEU A 106 -4.32 18.12 12.08
C LEU A 106 -4.32 17.24 13.33
N LYS A 107 -4.06 17.84 14.49
CA LYS A 107 -4.05 17.14 15.79
C LYS A 107 -5.38 16.48 16.10
N GLN A 108 -6.51 17.13 15.83
CA GLN A 108 -7.84 16.55 16.07
C GLN A 108 -8.09 15.34 15.18
N ASN A 109 -7.75 15.41 13.88
CA ASN A 109 -7.84 14.27 12.97
C ASN A 109 -7.03 13.05 13.48
N LEU A 110 -5.79 13.29 13.93
CA LEU A 110 -4.92 12.22 14.42
C LEU A 110 -5.45 11.64 15.75
N LEU A 111 -5.89 12.48 16.67
CA LEU A 111 -6.46 12.02 17.96
C LEU A 111 -7.76 11.25 17.75
N TYR A 112 -8.61 11.66 16.81
CA TYR A 112 -9.82 10.93 16.45
C TYR A 112 -9.48 9.53 15.93
N HIS A 113 -8.49 9.43 15.03
CA HIS A 113 -8.04 8.14 14.52
C HIS A 113 -7.41 7.26 15.62
N CYS A 114 -6.65 7.84 16.54
CA CYS A 114 -6.15 7.13 17.73
C CYS A 114 -7.30 6.51 18.53
N ALA A 115 -8.37 7.28 18.78
CA ALA A 115 -9.52 6.80 19.53
C ALA A 115 -10.22 5.62 18.86
N LEU A 116 -10.35 5.62 17.52
CA LEU A 116 -10.90 4.50 16.75
C LEU A 116 -10.08 3.21 16.91
N HIS A 117 -8.76 3.35 17.16
CA HIS A 117 -7.85 2.21 17.42
C HIS A 117 -7.67 1.91 18.92
N GLY A 118 -8.49 2.47 19.80
CA GLY A 118 -8.39 2.26 21.25
C GLY A 118 -7.17 2.91 21.91
N ILE A 119 -6.45 3.80 21.20
CA ILE A 119 -5.31 4.53 21.72
C ILE A 119 -5.81 5.85 22.32
N SER A 120 -5.56 6.08 23.60
CA SER A 120 -6.14 7.24 24.30
C SER A 120 -5.13 7.98 25.17
N GLY A 121 -5.56 9.13 25.71
CA GLY A 121 -4.85 9.88 26.73
C GLY A 121 -3.47 10.38 26.34
N ARG A 122 -2.46 10.08 27.15
CA ARG A 122 -1.09 10.55 26.94
C ARG A 122 -0.43 9.88 25.73
N GLU A 123 -0.74 8.62 25.50
CA GLU A 123 -0.19 7.88 24.37
C GLU A 123 -0.67 8.43 23.03
N ALA A 124 -1.98 8.69 22.87
CA ALA A 124 -2.52 9.30 21.66
C ALA A 124 -1.87 10.65 21.34
N ARG A 125 -1.68 11.49 22.37
CA ARG A 125 -1.00 12.79 22.19
C ARG A 125 0.47 12.64 21.78
N ALA A 126 1.19 11.70 22.39
CA ALA A 126 2.59 11.45 22.05
C ALA A 126 2.72 10.93 20.62
N ARG A 127 1.93 9.91 20.23
CA ARG A 127 1.94 9.33 18.87
C ARG A 127 1.56 10.38 17.83
N SER A 128 0.51 11.18 18.07
CA SER A 128 0.09 12.25 17.16
C SER A 128 1.17 13.30 16.96
N LYS A 129 1.87 13.69 18.04
CA LYS A 129 2.99 14.64 17.97
C LYS A 129 4.12 14.07 17.13
N SER A 130 4.61 12.87 17.44
CA SER A 130 5.69 12.21 16.69
C SER A 130 5.33 11.97 15.23
N ALA A 131 4.07 11.63 14.92
CA ALA A 131 3.61 11.46 13.55
C ALA A 131 3.65 12.77 12.75
N LEU A 132 3.28 13.91 13.36
CA LEU A 132 3.38 15.23 12.72
C LEU A 132 4.83 15.70 12.59
N GLU A 133 5.69 15.41 13.56
CA GLU A 133 7.14 15.67 13.48
C GLU A 133 7.76 14.89 12.30
N PHE A 134 7.40 13.61 12.16
CA PHE A 134 7.90 12.75 11.09
C PHE A 134 7.56 13.27 9.68
N VAL A 135 6.40 13.91 9.50
CA VAL A 135 5.98 14.49 8.22
C VAL A 135 6.22 16.01 8.13
N GLU A 136 6.98 16.59 9.06
CA GLU A 136 7.39 18.00 9.09
C GLU A 136 6.21 18.98 9.14
N LEU A 137 5.18 18.66 9.93
CA LEU A 137 3.97 19.47 10.10
C LEU A 137 3.61 19.69 11.57
N ALA A 138 4.56 19.50 12.51
CA ALA A 138 4.33 19.65 13.94
C ALA A 138 3.89 21.07 14.32
N ASP A 139 4.50 22.09 13.71
CA ASP A 139 4.19 23.51 13.98
C ASP A 139 2.77 23.89 13.52
N ARG A 140 2.19 23.13 12.63
CA ARG A 140 0.84 23.33 12.08
C ARG A 140 -0.23 22.45 12.75
N ALA A 141 0.09 21.78 13.86
CA ALA A 141 -0.78 20.80 14.54
C ALA A 141 -2.19 21.32 14.86
N ASN A 142 -2.33 22.61 15.17
CA ASN A 142 -3.61 23.26 15.50
C ASN A 142 -4.31 23.89 14.30
N GLU A 143 -3.70 23.84 13.11
CA GLU A 143 -4.28 24.38 11.89
C GLU A 143 -5.33 23.40 11.31
N LYS A 144 -6.38 23.95 10.71
CA LYS A 144 -7.42 23.16 10.05
C LYS A 144 -6.91 22.56 8.74
N VAL A 145 -7.33 21.33 8.44
CA VAL A 145 -6.93 20.61 7.21
C VAL A 145 -7.27 21.40 5.94
N ARG A 146 -8.37 22.15 5.93
CA ARG A 146 -8.77 22.96 4.76
C ARG A 146 -7.72 23.99 4.30
N ASN A 147 -6.79 24.38 5.17
CA ASN A 147 -5.74 25.35 4.88
C ASN A 147 -4.45 24.69 4.33
N LEU A 148 -4.41 23.36 4.22
CA LEU A 148 -3.26 22.63 3.72
C LEU A 148 -3.25 22.57 2.20
N SER A 149 -2.03 22.56 1.62
CA SER A 149 -1.87 22.13 0.23
C SER A 149 -2.22 20.62 0.07
N GLY A 150 -2.43 20.16 -1.17
CA GLY A 150 -2.69 18.76 -1.45
C GLY A 150 -1.61 17.83 -0.93
N GLY A 151 -0.34 18.18 -1.15
CA GLY A 151 0.81 17.41 -0.66
C GLY A 151 0.92 17.38 0.85
N GLN A 152 0.65 18.53 1.53
CA GLN A 152 0.62 18.57 2.99
C GLN A 152 -0.49 17.69 3.57
N ALA A 153 -1.69 17.75 3.00
CA ALA A 153 -2.79 16.88 3.42
C ALA A 153 -2.44 15.39 3.23
N ARG A 154 -1.82 15.03 2.11
CA ARG A 154 -1.37 13.66 1.84
C ARG A 154 -0.34 13.18 2.87
N ARG A 155 0.62 14.04 3.24
CA ARG A 155 1.59 13.72 4.31
C ARG A 155 0.90 13.46 5.65
N VAL A 156 -0.14 14.23 6.00
CA VAL A 156 -0.94 13.99 7.22
C VAL A 156 -1.72 12.68 7.13
N GLU A 157 -2.27 12.30 5.98
CA GLU A 157 -2.94 11.00 5.78
C GLU A 157 -1.97 9.83 5.98
N ILE A 158 -0.74 9.93 5.44
CA ILE A 158 0.32 8.95 5.69
C ILE A 158 0.65 8.90 7.20
N ALA A 159 0.88 10.03 7.85
CA ALA A 159 1.16 10.11 9.29
C ALA A 159 0.03 9.47 10.13
N ARG A 160 -1.23 9.74 9.77
CA ARG A 160 -2.41 9.16 10.43
C ARG A 160 -2.44 7.64 10.32
N SER A 161 -2.13 7.09 9.13
CA SER A 161 -2.16 5.65 8.89
C SER A 161 -1.12 4.86 9.69
N LEU A 162 -0.14 5.54 10.30
CA LEU A 162 0.93 4.95 11.11
C LEU A 162 0.68 4.96 12.62
N LEU A 163 -0.33 5.68 13.10
CA LEU A 163 -0.58 5.91 14.53
C LEU A 163 -0.75 4.63 15.35
N HIS A 164 -1.33 3.59 14.77
CA HIS A 164 -1.57 2.29 15.41
C HIS A 164 -0.45 1.29 15.16
N ARG A 165 0.70 1.72 14.56
CA ARG A 165 1.88 0.91 14.24
C ARG A 165 1.54 -0.31 13.38
N PRO A 166 1.05 -0.11 12.16
CA PRO A 166 0.75 -1.20 11.24
C PRO A 166 2.01 -1.97 10.86
N ALA A 167 1.85 -3.19 10.38
CA ALA A 167 2.93 -3.97 9.77
C ALA A 167 2.82 -4.02 8.24
N LEU A 168 1.67 -3.61 7.71
CA LEU A 168 1.38 -3.45 6.29
C LEU A 168 0.76 -2.08 6.04
N LEU A 169 1.24 -1.37 5.03
CA LEU A 169 0.67 -0.12 4.56
C LEU A 169 0.21 -0.27 3.11
N LEU A 170 -1.06 0.02 2.86
CA LEU A 170 -1.65 0.08 1.53
C LEU A 170 -1.81 1.53 1.13
N LEU A 171 -1.35 1.89 -0.09
CA LEU A 171 -1.55 3.23 -0.63
C LEU A 171 -2.12 3.11 -2.05
N ASP A 172 -3.34 3.64 -2.24
CA ASP A 172 -4.05 3.63 -3.51
C ASP A 172 -3.84 4.97 -4.21
N GLU A 173 -2.99 4.98 -5.22
CA GLU A 173 -2.63 6.16 -6.04
C GLU A 173 -2.33 7.44 -5.21
N PRO A 174 -1.43 7.35 -4.21
CA PRO A 174 -1.31 8.39 -3.18
C PRO A 174 -0.74 9.71 -3.69
N THR A 175 -0.17 9.74 -4.87
CA THR A 175 0.53 10.90 -5.44
C THR A 175 -0.24 11.57 -6.60
N VAL A 176 -1.34 10.95 -7.02
CA VAL A 176 -2.17 11.51 -8.10
C VAL A 176 -2.71 12.89 -7.71
N GLY A 177 -2.54 13.85 -8.63
CA GLY A 177 -2.95 15.25 -8.42
C GLY A 177 -2.02 16.08 -7.53
N LEU A 178 -0.84 15.56 -7.19
CA LEU A 178 0.20 16.31 -6.49
C LEU A 178 1.21 16.91 -7.49
N ASP A 179 1.80 18.05 -7.11
CA ASP A 179 2.98 18.58 -7.78
C ASP A 179 4.21 17.65 -7.59
N ILE A 180 5.26 17.85 -8.38
CA ILE A 180 6.45 16.99 -8.42
C ILE A 180 7.10 16.89 -7.04
N ASP A 181 7.35 18.01 -6.37
CA ASP A 181 8.03 18.05 -5.06
C ASP A 181 7.22 17.33 -3.98
N SER A 182 5.89 17.53 -3.98
CA SER A 182 4.97 16.86 -3.05
C SER A 182 4.92 15.35 -3.29
N ARG A 183 4.98 14.91 -4.56
CA ARG A 183 5.03 13.51 -4.96
C ARG A 183 6.31 12.85 -4.44
N GLU A 184 7.48 13.42 -4.77
CA GLU A 184 8.77 12.92 -4.30
C GLU A 184 8.85 12.84 -2.78
N SER A 185 8.34 13.86 -2.08
CA SER A 185 8.28 13.89 -0.61
C SER A 185 7.44 12.72 -0.07
N ALA A 186 6.26 12.45 -0.63
CA ALA A 186 5.40 11.36 -0.19
C ALA A 186 6.08 9.98 -0.40
N VAL A 187 6.72 9.77 -1.56
CA VAL A 187 7.45 8.53 -1.86
C VAL A 187 8.61 8.35 -0.88
N LYS A 188 9.44 9.38 -0.65
CA LYS A 188 10.59 9.36 0.28
C LYS A 188 10.16 9.02 1.71
N ILE A 189 9.05 9.61 2.20
CA ILE A 189 8.49 9.32 3.52
C ILE A 189 8.20 7.82 3.64
N VAL A 190 7.46 7.24 2.69
CA VAL A 190 7.05 5.82 2.77
C VAL A 190 8.25 4.88 2.61
N ARG A 191 9.19 5.16 1.70
CA ARG A 191 10.43 4.37 1.56
C ARG A 191 11.28 4.37 2.83
N SER A 192 11.34 5.49 3.54
CA SER A 192 12.05 5.58 4.82
C SER A 192 11.47 4.67 5.91
N LEU A 193 10.14 4.43 5.88
CA LEU A 193 9.46 3.51 6.82
C LEU A 193 9.79 2.05 6.52
N VAL A 194 9.85 1.67 5.25
CA VAL A 194 10.29 0.32 4.84
C VAL A 194 11.69 0.03 5.38
N ALA A 195 12.62 0.97 5.15
CA ALA A 195 14.02 0.79 5.54
C ALA A 195 14.25 0.78 7.06
N LYS A 196 13.52 1.63 7.82
CA LYS A 196 13.76 1.82 9.25
C LYS A 196 12.91 0.92 10.14
N GLU A 197 11.67 0.62 9.74
CA GLU A 197 10.68 -0.05 10.59
C GLU A 197 10.33 -1.47 10.11
N GLY A 198 10.86 -1.89 8.94
CA GLY A 198 10.52 -3.18 8.35
C GLY A 198 9.05 -3.29 7.92
N LEU A 199 8.43 -2.14 7.61
CA LEU A 199 7.04 -2.05 7.16
C LEU A 199 6.91 -2.67 5.76
N GLY A 200 5.95 -3.59 5.56
CA GLY A 200 5.56 -4.03 4.23
C GLY A 200 4.68 -2.97 3.57
N VAL A 201 4.96 -2.62 2.33
CA VAL A 201 4.20 -1.61 1.58
C VAL A 201 3.67 -2.18 0.27
N LEU A 202 2.37 -1.98 0.01
CA LEU A 202 1.77 -2.16 -1.31
C LEU A 202 1.33 -0.78 -1.84
N TRP A 203 2.06 -0.31 -2.84
CA TRP A 203 1.90 1.00 -3.47
C TRP A 203 1.23 0.84 -4.83
N ALA A 204 -0.06 1.13 -4.95
CA ALA A 204 -0.75 1.08 -6.23
C ALA A 204 -0.55 2.40 -7.00
N THR A 205 -0.12 2.28 -8.24
CA THR A 205 0.10 3.43 -9.13
C THR A 205 -0.06 3.05 -10.60
N HIS A 206 -0.30 4.06 -11.43
CA HIS A 206 -0.16 3.97 -12.88
C HIS A 206 1.03 4.82 -13.38
N LEU A 207 1.79 5.44 -12.46
CA LEU A 207 2.93 6.31 -12.75
C LEU A 207 4.22 5.49 -12.72
N PHE A 208 4.87 5.34 -13.86
CA PHE A 208 6.08 4.51 -14.03
C PHE A 208 7.31 5.11 -13.37
N ASP A 209 7.35 6.44 -13.22
CA ASP A 209 8.44 7.21 -12.60
C ASP A 209 8.53 7.03 -11.07
N GLU A 210 7.51 6.42 -10.44
CA GLU A 210 7.51 6.08 -9.02
C GLU A 210 8.22 4.74 -8.73
N VAL A 211 8.52 3.95 -9.76
CA VAL A 211 9.09 2.60 -9.63
C VAL A 211 10.62 2.67 -9.69
N GLU A 212 11.28 2.19 -8.64
CA GLU A 212 12.75 2.08 -8.59
C GLU A 212 13.23 0.67 -8.90
N LEU A 213 14.49 0.54 -9.37
CA LEU A 213 15.09 -0.76 -9.71
C LEU A 213 15.19 -1.71 -8.50
N THR A 214 15.19 -1.18 -7.29
CA THR A 214 15.24 -1.93 -6.03
C THR A 214 13.90 -2.46 -5.57
N ASP A 215 12.81 -2.07 -6.21
CA ASP A 215 11.46 -2.46 -5.83
C ASP A 215 11.10 -3.88 -6.31
N LEU A 216 10.07 -4.42 -5.67
CA LEU A 216 9.27 -5.50 -6.24
C LEU A 216 8.10 -4.89 -7.02
N VAL A 217 7.76 -5.48 -8.14
CA VAL A 217 6.64 -5.03 -8.97
C VAL A 217 5.65 -6.15 -9.23
N VAL A 218 4.37 -5.84 -9.12
CA VAL A 218 3.26 -6.68 -9.55
C VAL A 218 2.53 -5.94 -10.66
N VAL A 219 2.53 -6.48 -11.87
CA VAL A 219 1.82 -5.90 -13.01
C VAL A 219 0.42 -6.47 -13.07
N LEU A 220 -0.57 -5.62 -12.79
CA LEU A 220 -1.99 -5.93 -12.87
C LEU A 220 -2.59 -5.34 -14.15
N HIS A 221 -3.19 -6.20 -14.98
CA HIS A 221 -3.83 -5.79 -16.22
C HIS A 221 -5.15 -6.55 -16.42
N LYS A 222 -6.24 -5.84 -16.65
CA LYS A 222 -7.59 -6.41 -16.89
C LYS A 222 -7.95 -7.49 -15.86
N GLY A 223 -7.70 -7.20 -14.59
CA GLY A 223 -8.01 -8.07 -13.46
C GLY A 223 -7.09 -9.29 -13.29
N ARG A 224 -5.96 -9.38 -14.00
CA ARG A 224 -5.00 -10.49 -13.91
C ARG A 224 -3.60 -9.98 -13.59
N VAL A 225 -2.85 -10.75 -12.80
CA VAL A 225 -1.42 -10.51 -12.59
C VAL A 225 -0.66 -11.13 -13.77
N LEU A 226 0.04 -10.28 -14.52
CA LEU A 226 0.86 -10.70 -15.65
C LEU A 226 2.33 -10.93 -15.26
N PHE A 227 2.80 -10.25 -14.20
CA PHE A 227 4.14 -10.38 -13.67
C PHE A 227 4.14 -10.08 -12.17
N SER A 228 5.00 -10.77 -11.41
CA SER A 228 5.29 -10.51 -10.02
C SER A 228 6.74 -10.90 -9.75
N GLY A 229 7.59 -9.93 -9.32
CA GLY A 229 9.01 -10.17 -9.07
C GLY A 229 9.79 -8.88 -8.89
N ALA A 230 11.13 -8.95 -8.94
CA ALA A 230 11.98 -7.77 -8.90
C ALA A 230 11.85 -6.94 -10.19
N VAL A 231 11.98 -5.61 -10.08
CA VAL A 231 11.95 -4.73 -11.27
C VAL A 231 13.06 -5.11 -12.26
N THR A 232 14.23 -5.51 -11.79
CA THR A 232 15.33 -5.98 -12.66
C THR A 232 14.94 -7.22 -13.48
N GLU A 233 14.28 -8.20 -12.86
CA GLU A 233 13.77 -9.39 -13.55
C GLU A 233 12.67 -9.04 -14.56
N PHE A 234 11.85 -8.04 -14.26
CA PHE A 234 10.81 -7.54 -15.16
C PHE A 234 11.40 -6.95 -16.43
N LEU A 235 12.45 -6.11 -16.30
CA LEU A 235 13.17 -5.52 -17.42
C LEU A 235 13.90 -6.57 -18.26
N GLU A 236 14.58 -7.52 -17.62
CA GLU A 236 15.26 -8.63 -18.29
C GLU A 236 14.27 -9.50 -19.08
N LYS A 237 13.16 -9.90 -18.48
CA LYS A 237 12.13 -10.74 -19.11
C LYS A 237 11.53 -10.10 -20.36
N THR A 238 11.41 -8.77 -20.38
CA THR A 238 10.83 -8.03 -21.51
C THR A 238 11.89 -7.54 -22.51
N GLY A 239 13.18 -7.64 -22.18
CA GLY A 239 14.27 -7.15 -23.01
C GLY A 239 14.29 -5.63 -23.14
N THR A 240 13.75 -4.89 -22.15
CA THR A 240 13.59 -3.43 -22.18
C THR A 240 14.49 -2.74 -21.16
N LYS A 241 14.64 -1.41 -21.29
CA LYS A 241 15.48 -0.60 -20.39
C LYS A 241 14.65 0.22 -19.39
N THR A 242 13.37 0.42 -19.64
CA THR A 242 12.49 1.23 -18.80
C THR A 242 11.28 0.43 -18.36
N VAL A 243 10.73 0.76 -17.17
CA VAL A 243 9.51 0.12 -16.64
C VAL A 243 8.31 0.38 -17.55
N SER A 244 8.23 1.56 -18.17
CA SER A 244 7.17 1.90 -19.13
C SER A 244 7.21 1.01 -20.36
N ASP A 245 8.42 0.80 -20.94
CA ASP A 245 8.59 -0.07 -22.11
C ASP A 245 8.29 -1.54 -21.76
N ALA A 246 8.73 -1.99 -20.57
CA ALA A 246 8.45 -3.33 -20.06
C ALA A 246 6.95 -3.57 -19.90
N PHE A 247 6.25 -2.58 -19.35
CA PHE A 247 4.81 -2.65 -19.19
C PHE A 247 4.09 -2.76 -20.54
N ARG A 248 4.48 -1.95 -21.53
CA ARG A 248 3.94 -2.01 -22.90
C ARG A 248 4.20 -3.36 -23.56
N ALA A 249 5.42 -3.84 -23.49
CA ALA A 249 5.80 -5.14 -24.06
C ALA A 249 4.97 -6.30 -23.48
N LEU A 250 4.69 -6.24 -22.17
CA LEU A 250 3.94 -7.28 -21.48
C LEU A 250 2.43 -7.22 -21.71
N THR A 251 1.86 -6.01 -21.83
CA THR A 251 0.40 -5.79 -21.90
C THR A 251 -0.13 -5.62 -23.32
N GLY A 252 0.76 -5.34 -24.28
CA GLY A 252 0.39 -5.00 -25.68
C GLY A 252 -0.29 -3.64 -25.84
N ILE A 253 -0.23 -2.77 -24.82
CA ILE A 253 -0.85 -1.45 -24.84
C ILE A 253 -0.04 -0.47 -25.69
N THR A 254 -0.72 0.38 -26.44
CA THR A 254 -0.15 1.43 -27.28
C THR A 254 0.15 2.72 -26.50
N ASP A 255 1.00 3.59 -27.06
CA ASP A 255 1.30 4.90 -26.44
C ASP A 255 0.06 5.78 -26.24
N THR A 256 -0.93 5.65 -27.11
CA THR A 256 -2.20 6.38 -27.02
C THR A 256 -3.04 5.96 -25.80
N GLU A 257 -3.02 4.67 -25.46
CA GLU A 257 -3.74 4.11 -24.31
C GLU A 257 -3.01 4.39 -22.98
N LEU A 258 -1.70 4.65 -23.01
CA LEU A 258 -0.93 5.06 -21.84
C LEU A 258 -1.16 6.53 -21.45
N ALA A 259 -1.49 7.37 -22.44
CA ALA A 259 -1.70 8.81 -22.24
C ALA A 259 -3.14 9.18 -21.85
N ALA A 260 -4.06 8.22 -21.87
CA ALA A 260 -5.48 8.38 -21.56
C ALA A 260 -5.81 8.01 -20.09
#